data_79438c198241a59266bd48f301fdd069
#
_entry.id   79438c198241a59266bd48f301fdd069
#
_cell.length_a   1.000
_cell.length_b   1.000
_cell.length_c   1.000
_cell.angle_alpha   90.00
_cell.angle_beta   90.00
_cell.angle_gamma   90.00
#
_symmetry.space_group_name_H-M   'P 1'
#
loop_
_entity.id
_entity.type
_entity.pdbx_description
1 polymer ?
#
loop_
_entity_poly.entity_id
_entity_poly.type
_entity_poly.pdbx_seq_one_letter_code
_entity_poly.pdbx_strand_id
1 'polypeptide(L)'
;MFATKDCKHKYSWEHATMRTTKKHRRIYEDYHNIRLSSDIEIHHIDGNHDNNDISNLMPVTIQEHFEIHRSQGDYGAAFRIAQRMEISKEETSRLASLAASKANAEGKCGFKLGHAARAGKAGGRKGGAYAKKHRTGIFALTPEQNKQRHFNSVVTKMIKDGKASAWPREKI
;
A
#
# COMPACT_ATOMS: atom_id res chain seq x y z
N MET A 1 6.21 48.38 -25.55
CA MET A 1 6.20 47.19 -26.45
C MET A 1 7.18 46.17 -25.89
N PHE A 2 6.73 45.21 -25.12
CA PHE A 2 7.56 44.13 -24.64
C PHE A 2 7.36 42.92 -25.54
N ALA A 3 8.41 42.55 -26.22
CA ALA A 3 8.42 41.39 -27.10
C ALA A 3 8.29 40.11 -26.27
N THR A 4 7.19 39.36 -26.48
CA THR A 4 7.02 38.01 -26.00
C THR A 4 8.02 37.11 -26.72
N LYS A 5 9.11 36.74 -26.03
CA LYS A 5 10.04 35.73 -26.53
C LYS A 5 9.31 34.38 -26.56
N ASP A 6 9.08 33.88 -27.76
CA ASP A 6 8.64 32.55 -28.07
C ASP A 6 9.55 31.50 -27.41
N CYS A 7 9.07 30.87 -26.32
CA CYS A 7 9.79 29.81 -25.61
C CYS A 7 9.65 28.44 -26.29
N LYS A 8 9.38 28.40 -27.58
CA LYS A 8 9.12 27.16 -28.33
C LYS A 8 10.35 26.35 -28.73
N HIS A 9 11.56 26.76 -28.36
CA HIS A 9 12.75 26.11 -28.91
C HIS A 9 13.88 25.89 -27.89
N LYS A 10 13.76 24.84 -27.07
CA LYS A 10 14.94 24.22 -26.43
C LYS A 10 14.72 22.88 -25.76
N TYR A 11 13.62 22.18 -25.99
CA TYR A 11 13.52 20.81 -25.52
C TYR A 11 13.77 19.83 -26.64
N SER A 12 15.07 19.65 -26.96
CA SER A 12 15.53 18.54 -27.77
C SER A 12 15.18 17.24 -27.04
N TRP A 13 14.43 16.37 -27.72
CA TRP A 13 14.03 15.02 -27.28
C TRP A 13 15.22 14.06 -27.03
N GLU A 14 16.45 14.55 -27.15
CA GLU A 14 17.70 13.79 -27.02
C GLU A 14 18.05 13.39 -25.57
N HIS A 15 17.28 13.82 -24.55
CA HIS A 15 17.50 13.45 -23.15
C HIS A 15 16.47 12.47 -22.59
N ALA A 16 15.90 11.62 -23.45
CA ALA A 16 14.81 10.67 -23.12
C ALA A 16 15.21 9.51 -22.19
N THR A 17 16.42 9.49 -21.63
CA THR A 17 16.88 8.44 -20.70
C THR A 17 16.95 8.87 -19.24
N MET A 18 16.57 10.10 -18.89
CA MET A 18 16.49 10.49 -17.47
C MET A 18 15.17 10.02 -16.84
N ARG A 19 15.29 9.27 -15.75
CA ARG A 19 14.18 8.76 -14.92
C ARG A 19 13.06 9.79 -14.82
N THR A 20 11.86 9.38 -15.20
CA THR A 20 10.64 10.20 -15.29
C THR A 20 10.32 11.02 -14.03
N THR A 21 10.76 10.56 -12.87
CA THR A 21 10.55 11.20 -11.56
C THR A 21 11.24 12.55 -11.37
N LYS A 22 12.19 12.93 -12.24
CA LYS A 22 12.87 14.23 -12.15
C LYS A 22 12.44 15.24 -13.22
N LYS A 23 11.58 14.84 -14.16
CA LYS A 23 11.21 15.68 -15.31
C LYS A 23 10.45 16.94 -14.86
N HIS A 24 9.39 16.78 -14.07
CA HIS A 24 8.56 17.89 -13.60
C HIS A 24 9.35 18.88 -12.74
N ARG A 25 10.24 18.40 -11.86
CA ARG A 25 11.10 19.26 -11.06
C ARG A 25 12.01 20.13 -11.93
N ARG A 26 12.63 19.53 -12.94
CA ARG A 26 13.52 20.26 -13.85
C ARG A 26 12.75 21.29 -14.66
N ILE A 27 11.54 20.95 -15.14
CA ILE A 27 10.67 21.88 -15.86
C ILE A 27 10.37 23.10 -14.98
N TYR A 28 10.03 22.87 -13.70
CA TYR A 28 9.74 23.93 -12.75
C TYR A 28 10.97 24.80 -12.48
N GLU A 29 12.13 24.19 -12.20
CA GLU A 29 13.38 24.87 -11.95
C GLU A 29 13.86 25.72 -13.14
N ASP A 30 13.77 25.15 -14.34
CA ASP A 30 14.21 25.84 -15.57
C ASP A 30 13.26 27.00 -15.94
N TYR A 31 11.95 26.84 -15.72
CA TYR A 31 10.98 27.91 -15.97
C TYR A 31 11.18 29.10 -15.03
N HIS A 32 11.38 28.86 -13.74
CA HIS A 32 11.57 29.89 -12.74
C HIS A 32 13.00 30.38 -12.59
N ASN A 33 13.95 29.77 -13.32
CA ASN A 33 15.38 30.03 -13.24
C ASN A 33 15.93 29.92 -11.82
N ILE A 34 15.51 28.87 -11.08
CA ILE A 34 15.92 28.58 -9.71
C ILE A 34 16.44 27.14 -9.58
N ARG A 35 17.05 26.84 -8.44
CA ARG A 35 17.33 25.46 -8.02
C ARG A 35 16.65 25.23 -6.68
N LEU A 36 15.79 24.22 -6.64
CA LEU A 36 15.11 23.82 -5.41
C LEU A 36 16.06 23.03 -4.52
N SER A 37 15.96 23.19 -3.21
CA SER A 37 16.68 22.38 -2.24
C SER A 37 16.14 20.94 -2.22
N SER A 38 16.90 19.99 -1.66
CA SER A 38 16.57 18.56 -1.67
C SER A 38 15.30 18.20 -0.88
N ASP A 39 14.90 19.03 0.06
CA ASP A 39 13.73 18.91 0.92
C ASP A 39 12.44 19.40 0.27
N ILE A 40 12.53 20.10 -0.88
CA ILE A 40 11.36 20.54 -1.65
C ILE A 40 11.07 19.52 -2.74
N GLU A 41 9.82 19.14 -2.84
CA GLU A 41 9.28 18.26 -3.88
C GLU A 41 8.31 19.04 -4.78
N ILE A 42 8.01 18.48 -5.95
CA ILE A 42 6.99 19.05 -6.85
C ILE A 42 5.77 18.16 -6.82
N HIS A 43 4.63 18.75 -6.49
CA HIS A 43 3.31 18.12 -6.50
C HIS A 43 2.54 18.51 -7.75
N HIS A 44 1.83 17.54 -8.37
CA HIS A 44 0.88 17.80 -9.46
C HIS A 44 -0.49 18.10 -8.87
N ILE A 45 -0.97 19.32 -9.06
CA ILE A 45 -2.22 19.81 -8.43
C ILE A 45 -3.43 18.98 -8.86
N ASP A 46 -3.49 18.59 -10.13
CA ASP A 46 -4.58 17.77 -10.70
C ASP A 46 -4.43 16.26 -10.46
N GLY A 47 -3.33 15.83 -9.83
CA GLY A 47 -2.99 14.42 -9.60
C GLY A 47 -2.57 13.66 -10.85
N ASN A 48 -2.49 14.30 -12.02
CA ASN A 48 -2.04 13.68 -13.26
C ASN A 48 -0.54 13.89 -13.46
N HIS A 49 0.25 12.84 -13.25
CA HIS A 49 1.72 12.89 -13.36
C HIS A 49 2.25 13.12 -14.79
N ASP A 50 1.40 13.00 -15.80
CA ASP A 50 1.78 13.27 -17.19
C ASP A 50 1.59 14.75 -17.55
N ASN A 51 0.76 15.48 -16.79
CA ASN A 51 0.52 16.91 -16.98
C ASN A 51 1.61 17.74 -16.30
N ASN A 52 2.63 18.10 -17.05
CA ASN A 52 3.76 18.90 -16.56
C ASN A 52 3.64 20.40 -16.92
N ASP A 53 2.43 20.90 -17.13
CA ASP A 53 2.21 22.33 -17.28
C ASP A 53 2.64 23.06 -16.01
N ILE A 54 3.31 24.21 -16.19
CA ILE A 54 3.86 24.95 -15.06
C ILE A 54 2.82 25.38 -14.05
N SER A 55 1.59 25.68 -14.51
CA SER A 55 0.45 26.04 -13.65
C SER A 55 -0.06 24.86 -12.81
N ASN A 56 0.29 23.63 -13.18
CA ASN A 56 -0.09 22.40 -12.48
C ASN A 56 0.99 21.92 -11.51
N LEU A 57 2.18 22.56 -11.51
CA LEU A 57 3.31 22.17 -10.69
C LEU A 57 3.45 23.06 -9.46
N MET A 58 3.41 22.48 -8.27
CA MET A 58 3.50 23.20 -7.00
C MET A 58 4.70 22.69 -6.19
N PRO A 59 5.65 23.58 -5.80
CA PRO A 59 6.73 23.21 -4.91
C PRO A 59 6.18 23.09 -3.49
N VAL A 60 6.48 21.99 -2.82
CA VAL A 60 6.01 21.66 -1.47
C VAL A 60 7.13 21.02 -0.67
N THR A 61 7.12 21.16 0.64
CA THR A 61 7.96 20.36 1.53
C THR A 61 7.47 18.90 1.53
N ILE A 62 8.32 17.98 1.95
CA ILE A 62 7.95 16.56 2.06
C ILE A 62 6.75 16.38 3.02
N GLN A 63 6.66 17.19 4.07
CA GLN A 63 5.55 17.16 5.02
C GLN A 63 4.23 17.61 4.35
N GLU A 64 4.25 18.75 3.67
CA GLU A 64 3.08 19.25 2.94
C GLU A 64 2.63 18.29 1.87
N HIS A 65 3.57 17.70 1.12
CA HIS A 65 3.28 16.71 0.09
C HIS A 65 2.57 15.47 0.67
N PHE A 66 3.03 15.01 1.82
CA PHE A 66 2.39 13.93 2.55
C PHE A 66 0.95 14.26 2.96
N GLU A 67 0.74 15.46 3.57
CA GLU A 67 -0.59 15.86 4.03
C GLU A 67 -1.57 16.09 2.88
N ILE A 68 -1.11 16.63 1.74
CA ILE A 68 -1.93 16.78 0.53
C ILE A 68 -2.47 15.42 0.09
N HIS A 69 -1.60 14.43 -0.14
CA HIS A 69 -2.04 13.10 -0.58
C HIS A 69 -2.89 12.39 0.46
N ARG A 70 -2.57 12.56 1.74
CA ARG A 70 -3.36 12.00 2.84
C ARG A 70 -4.78 12.58 2.88
N SER A 71 -4.94 13.89 2.77
CA SER A 71 -6.23 14.58 2.78
C SER A 71 -7.09 14.23 1.55
N GLN A 72 -6.46 14.03 0.40
CA GLN A 72 -7.10 13.58 -0.83
C GLN A 72 -7.48 12.10 -0.81
N GLY A 73 -7.08 11.35 0.23
CA GLY A 73 -7.28 9.91 0.32
C GLY A 73 -6.43 9.12 -0.67
N ASP A 74 -5.37 9.71 -1.23
CA ASP A 74 -4.37 8.98 -2.01
C ASP A 74 -3.34 8.34 -1.07
N TYR A 75 -3.82 7.33 -0.35
CA TYR A 75 -3.01 6.61 0.64
C TYR A 75 -1.81 5.90 0.02
N GLY A 76 -1.85 5.59 -1.28
CA GLY A 76 -0.74 4.96 -2.00
C GLY A 76 0.45 5.91 -2.16
N ALA A 77 0.21 7.16 -2.56
CA ALA A 77 1.24 8.19 -2.62
C ALA A 77 1.70 8.59 -1.22
N ALA A 78 0.76 8.84 -0.29
CA ALA A 78 1.07 9.16 1.10
C ALA A 78 1.97 8.10 1.75
N PHE A 79 1.69 6.81 1.54
CA PHE A 79 2.54 5.71 2.01
C PHE A 79 3.97 5.79 1.46
N ARG A 80 4.13 6.05 0.15
CA ARG A 80 5.47 6.17 -0.47
C ARG A 80 6.25 7.39 0.05
N ILE A 81 5.55 8.49 0.35
CA ILE A 81 6.17 9.68 0.94
C ILE A 81 6.57 9.38 2.39
N ALA A 82 5.67 8.76 3.17
CA ALA A 82 5.90 8.38 4.56
C ALA A 82 7.14 7.50 4.75
N GLN A 83 7.48 6.65 3.78
CA GLN A 83 8.70 5.83 3.82
C GLN A 83 10.00 6.64 3.77
N ARG A 84 9.95 7.91 3.35
CA ARG A 84 11.09 8.83 3.30
C ARG A 84 11.11 9.82 4.47
N MET A 85 10.07 9.77 5.29
CA MET A 85 9.91 10.59 6.48
C MET A 85 10.16 9.72 7.73
N GLU A 86 10.55 10.35 8.83
CA GLU A 86 10.67 9.67 10.13
C GLU A 86 9.29 9.50 10.79
N ILE A 87 8.40 8.75 10.13
CA ILE A 87 7.06 8.42 10.65
C ILE A 87 7.10 7.05 11.33
N SER A 88 6.26 6.84 12.35
CA SER A 88 6.20 5.59 13.08
C SER A 88 5.82 4.40 12.17
N LYS A 89 6.30 3.20 12.52
CA LYS A 89 5.98 1.97 11.79
C LYS A 89 4.48 1.66 11.82
N GLU A 90 3.80 2.01 12.89
CA GLU A 90 2.37 1.83 13.08
C GLU A 90 1.57 2.67 12.08
N GLU A 91 1.91 3.95 11.94
CA GLU A 91 1.24 4.84 10.97
C GLU A 91 1.55 4.43 9.53
N THR A 92 2.79 4.06 9.24
CA THR A 92 3.18 3.54 7.93
C THR A 92 2.40 2.26 7.57
N SER A 93 2.23 1.34 8.50
CA SER A 93 1.42 0.13 8.33
C SER A 93 -0.06 0.43 8.12
N ARG A 94 -0.58 1.43 8.84
CA ARG A 94 -1.96 1.90 8.69
C ARG A 94 -2.20 2.46 7.29
N LEU A 95 -1.30 3.31 6.80
CA LEU A 95 -1.38 3.86 5.43
C LEU A 95 -1.32 2.76 4.37
N ALA A 96 -0.45 1.77 4.53
CA ALA A 96 -0.38 0.62 3.62
C ALA A 96 -1.70 -0.16 3.58
N SER A 97 -2.33 -0.38 4.74
CA SER A 97 -3.62 -1.06 4.84
C SER A 97 -4.74 -0.26 4.17
N LEU A 98 -4.77 1.06 4.37
CA LEU A 98 -5.74 1.95 3.74
C LEU A 98 -5.56 1.98 2.21
N ALA A 99 -4.31 2.06 1.73
CA ALA A 99 -4.00 2.02 0.31
C ALA A 99 -4.46 0.70 -0.33
N ALA A 100 -4.19 -0.44 0.32
CA ALA A 100 -4.61 -1.74 -0.14
C ALA A 100 -6.14 -1.87 -0.17
N SER A 101 -6.83 -1.40 0.88
CA SER A 101 -8.29 -1.41 0.96
C SER A 101 -8.93 -0.58 -0.14
N LYS A 102 -8.41 0.63 -0.39
CA LYS A 102 -8.88 1.50 -1.47
C LYS A 102 -8.65 0.87 -2.84
N ALA A 103 -7.45 0.35 -3.10
CA ALA A 103 -7.14 -0.32 -4.36
C ALA A 103 -8.03 -1.54 -4.62
N ASN A 104 -8.37 -2.30 -3.57
CA ASN A 104 -9.33 -3.41 -3.65
C ASN A 104 -10.74 -2.93 -3.99
N ALA A 105 -11.22 -1.87 -3.33
CA ALA A 105 -12.55 -1.29 -3.57
C ALA A 105 -12.67 -0.74 -5.00
N GLU A 106 -11.60 -0.15 -5.54
CA GLU A 106 -11.54 0.38 -6.90
C GLU A 106 -11.26 -0.69 -7.97
N GLY A 107 -11.12 -1.96 -7.59
CA GLY A 107 -10.78 -3.05 -8.51
C GLY A 107 -9.39 -2.95 -9.16
N LYS A 108 -8.53 -2.06 -8.66
CA LYS A 108 -7.16 -1.84 -9.15
C LYS A 108 -6.16 -2.88 -8.64
N CYS A 109 -6.55 -3.71 -7.65
CA CYS A 109 -5.77 -4.86 -7.28
C CYS A 109 -5.82 -5.89 -8.41
N GLY A 110 -4.66 -6.26 -8.92
CA GLY A 110 -4.50 -7.32 -9.93
C GLY A 110 -4.93 -8.72 -9.45
N PHE A 111 -5.48 -8.82 -8.25
CA PHE A 111 -6.14 -9.99 -7.71
C PHE A 111 -7.59 -10.05 -8.24
N LYS A 112 -7.77 -10.62 -9.43
CA LYS A 112 -9.11 -11.01 -9.88
C LYS A 112 -9.75 -11.91 -8.80
N LEU A 113 -11.05 -11.69 -8.50
CA LEU A 113 -11.81 -12.56 -7.60
C LEU A 113 -11.54 -14.03 -8.00
N GLY A 114 -11.01 -14.82 -7.06
CA GLY A 114 -10.60 -16.20 -7.30
C GLY A 114 -9.09 -16.45 -7.30
N HIS A 115 -8.23 -15.47 -7.58
CA HIS A 115 -6.77 -15.64 -7.47
C HIS A 115 -6.33 -15.82 -6.01
N ALA A 116 -6.89 -15.04 -5.09
CA ALA A 116 -6.62 -15.20 -3.66
C ALA A 116 -7.04 -16.58 -3.15
N ALA A 117 -8.21 -17.07 -3.59
CA ALA A 117 -8.69 -18.41 -3.22
C ALA A 117 -7.79 -19.52 -3.80
N ARG A 118 -7.30 -19.37 -5.03
CA ARG A 118 -6.35 -20.33 -5.66
C ARG A 118 -4.99 -20.29 -5.01
N ALA A 119 -4.45 -19.08 -4.75
CA ALA A 119 -3.16 -18.90 -4.06
C ALA A 119 -3.24 -19.43 -2.63
N GLY A 120 -4.34 -19.17 -1.90
CA GLY A 120 -4.59 -19.70 -0.58
C GLY A 120 -4.67 -21.22 -0.55
N LYS A 121 -5.35 -21.84 -1.53
CA LYS A 121 -5.38 -23.32 -1.66
C LYS A 121 -4.01 -23.90 -1.98
N ALA A 122 -3.24 -23.29 -2.88
CA ALA A 122 -1.90 -23.76 -3.24
C ALA A 122 -0.90 -23.57 -2.09
N GLY A 123 -0.91 -22.41 -1.43
CA GLY A 123 -0.10 -22.12 -0.25
C GLY A 123 -0.47 -23.01 0.94
N GLY A 124 -1.77 -23.20 1.17
CA GLY A 124 -2.28 -24.07 2.23
C GLY A 124 -1.86 -25.53 2.05
N ARG A 125 -1.88 -26.06 0.82
CA ARG A 125 -1.40 -27.42 0.53
C ARG A 125 0.10 -27.56 0.78
N LYS A 126 0.92 -26.59 0.30
CA LYS A 126 2.38 -26.63 0.53
C LYS A 126 2.74 -26.46 2.00
N GLY A 127 2.11 -25.50 2.69
CA GLY A 127 2.28 -25.27 4.12
C GLY A 127 1.83 -26.45 4.96
N GLY A 128 0.69 -27.05 4.63
CA GLY A 128 0.21 -28.25 5.30
C GLY A 128 1.14 -29.47 5.11
N ALA A 129 1.64 -29.67 3.89
CA ALA A 129 2.59 -30.75 3.61
C ALA A 129 3.92 -30.53 4.35
N TYR A 130 4.43 -29.30 4.37
CA TYR A 130 5.62 -28.92 5.14
C TYR A 130 5.39 -29.15 6.64
N ALA A 131 4.31 -28.66 7.21
CA ALA A 131 3.97 -28.83 8.62
C ALA A 131 3.84 -30.30 9.01
N LYS A 132 3.22 -31.14 8.17
CA LYS A 132 3.13 -32.58 8.38
C LYS A 132 4.52 -33.24 8.35
N LYS A 133 5.34 -32.91 7.34
CA LYS A 133 6.71 -33.46 7.22
C LYS A 133 7.59 -33.09 8.41
N HIS A 134 7.50 -31.89 8.92
CA HIS A 134 8.35 -31.38 10.00
C HIS A 134 7.68 -31.45 11.38
N ARG A 135 6.49 -32.09 11.47
CA ARG A 135 5.72 -32.22 12.71
C ARG A 135 5.55 -30.89 13.45
N THR A 136 5.16 -29.83 12.72
CA THR A 136 4.90 -28.49 13.28
C THR A 136 3.40 -28.21 13.33
N GLY A 137 2.99 -27.20 14.11
CA GLY A 137 1.58 -26.82 14.26
C GLY A 137 0.71 -27.98 14.78
N ILE A 138 -0.39 -28.27 14.07
CA ILE A 138 -1.32 -29.34 14.48
C ILE A 138 -0.70 -30.74 14.45
N PHE A 139 0.35 -30.96 13.67
CA PHE A 139 1.04 -32.24 13.56
C PHE A 139 2.11 -32.44 14.67
N ALA A 140 2.37 -31.40 15.47
CA ALA A 140 3.22 -31.50 16.66
C ALA A 140 2.41 -31.97 17.89
N LEU A 141 1.10 -31.93 17.85
CA LEU A 141 0.22 -32.30 18.95
C LEU A 141 0.19 -33.82 19.17
N THR A 142 0.06 -34.22 20.44
CA THR A 142 -0.19 -35.61 20.77
C THR A 142 -1.57 -36.05 20.30
N PRO A 143 -1.85 -37.38 20.21
CA PRO A 143 -3.18 -37.88 19.87
C PRO A 143 -4.28 -37.36 20.80
N GLU A 144 -3.99 -37.24 22.10
CA GLU A 144 -4.91 -36.72 23.12
C GLU A 144 -5.19 -35.23 22.91
N GLN A 145 -4.16 -34.44 22.67
CA GLN A 145 -4.29 -33.01 22.36
C GLN A 145 -5.09 -32.79 21.06
N ASN A 146 -4.92 -33.64 20.06
CA ASN A 146 -5.71 -33.57 18.83
C ASN A 146 -7.17 -33.94 19.06
N LYS A 147 -7.46 -34.94 19.88
CA LYS A 147 -8.84 -35.29 20.28
C LYS A 147 -9.50 -34.13 21.02
N GLN A 148 -8.81 -33.53 21.99
CA GLN A 148 -9.32 -32.40 22.75
C GLN A 148 -9.59 -31.19 21.86
N ARG A 149 -8.68 -30.89 20.92
CA ARG A 149 -8.86 -29.81 19.93
C ARG A 149 -10.07 -30.06 19.04
N HIS A 150 -10.23 -31.29 18.56
CA HIS A 150 -11.38 -31.66 17.73
C HIS A 150 -12.70 -31.50 18.51
N PHE A 151 -12.74 -32.01 19.75
CA PHE A 151 -13.89 -31.87 20.64
C PHE A 151 -14.24 -30.40 20.87
N ASN A 152 -13.26 -29.56 21.23
CA ASN A 152 -13.48 -28.11 21.41
C ASN A 152 -14.04 -27.44 20.15
N SER A 153 -13.56 -27.83 18.97
CA SER A 153 -14.04 -27.31 17.68
C SER A 153 -15.49 -27.67 17.43
N VAL A 154 -15.87 -28.94 17.71
CA VAL A 154 -17.27 -29.42 17.55
C VAL A 154 -18.20 -28.71 18.54
N VAL A 155 -17.78 -28.58 19.79
CA VAL A 155 -18.58 -27.89 20.82
C VAL A 155 -18.76 -26.40 20.47
N THR A 156 -17.72 -25.73 20.03
CA THR A 156 -17.80 -24.33 19.59
C THR A 156 -18.78 -24.16 18.44
N LYS A 157 -18.75 -25.07 17.47
CA LYS A 157 -19.71 -25.09 16.34
C LYS A 157 -21.14 -25.30 16.81
N MET A 158 -21.36 -26.28 17.70
CA MET A 158 -22.70 -26.55 18.27
C MET A 158 -23.26 -25.35 19.03
N ILE A 159 -22.44 -24.63 19.79
CA ILE A 159 -22.83 -23.39 20.48
C ILE A 159 -23.21 -22.32 19.45
N LYS A 160 -22.39 -22.13 18.42
CA LYS A 160 -22.63 -21.15 17.35
C LYS A 160 -23.91 -21.44 16.57
N ASP A 161 -24.22 -22.72 16.35
CA ASP A 161 -25.40 -23.16 15.67
C ASP A 161 -26.65 -23.23 16.57
N GLY A 162 -26.55 -22.78 17.84
CA GLY A 162 -27.64 -22.80 18.82
C GLY A 162 -28.05 -24.20 19.29
N LYS A 163 -27.22 -25.22 19.01
CA LYS A 163 -27.50 -26.64 19.34
C LYS A 163 -26.97 -27.06 20.72
N ALA A 164 -26.19 -26.21 21.36
CA ALA A 164 -25.68 -26.41 22.72
C ALA A 164 -25.52 -25.06 23.42
N SER A 165 -25.74 -24.99 24.71
CA SER A 165 -25.40 -23.85 25.56
C SER A 165 -23.94 -23.94 25.98
N ALA A 166 -23.29 -22.77 26.18
CA ALA A 166 -21.95 -22.76 26.76
C ALA A 166 -21.96 -23.32 28.18
N TRP A 167 -21.17 -24.35 28.42
CA TRP A 167 -20.99 -24.91 29.74
C TRP A 167 -20.31 -23.89 30.62
N PRO A 168 -20.83 -23.59 31.84
CA PRO A 168 -20.11 -22.71 32.78
C PRO A 168 -18.77 -23.35 33.12
N ARG A 169 -17.69 -22.61 32.90
CA ARG A 169 -16.35 -23.04 33.33
C ARG A 169 -16.29 -22.92 34.84
N GLU A 170 -16.68 -23.96 35.55
CA GLU A 170 -16.29 -24.09 36.92
C GLU A 170 -14.77 -24.28 36.95
N LYS A 171 -14.12 -23.42 37.74
CA LYS A 171 -12.69 -23.48 37.98
C LYS A 171 -12.38 -24.79 38.67
N ILE A 172 -11.60 -25.66 38.05
CA ILE A 172 -10.83 -26.70 38.66
C ILE A 172 -9.45 -26.15 39.01
#